data_49604f259a6a94fda2f471cd425592e7
#
_entry.id   49604f259a6a94fda2f471cd425592e7
#
_cell.length_a   1.000
_cell.length_b   1.000
_cell.length_c   1.000
_cell.angle_alpha   90.00
_cell.angle_beta   90.00
_cell.angle_gamma   90.00
#
_symmetry.space_group_name_H-M   'P 1'
#
loop_
_entity.id
_entity.type
_entity.pdbx_description
1 polymer ?
#
loop_
_entity_poly.entity_id
_entity_poly.type
_entity_poly.pdbx_seq_one_letter_code
_entity_poly.pdbx_strand_id
1 'polypeptide(L)'
;MNLYPRFLLLDTNVWIENYIGERALATKSRALVDYCIEHEIELLVSASSLKDVYYNIGRYLKARARAEGNEITESFASAIEQIAWGDIRNLMENVTLVPLDTSDFFEARCFYEVHRDFEDDLILAAAVRAKADYLITNDKKLLAHAPVATLTPADMLTLLEGHA
;
A
#
# COMPACT_ATOMS: atom_id res chain seq x y z
N MET A 1 -1.50 -19.29 -21.13
CA MET A 1 -1.71 -18.00 -20.49
C MET A 1 -1.51 -18.22 -19.00
N ASN A 2 -0.47 -17.64 -18.40
CA ASN A 2 -0.22 -17.85 -16.98
C ASN A 2 -1.26 -17.01 -16.22
N LEU A 3 -2.23 -17.67 -15.61
CA LEU A 3 -3.32 -17.02 -14.87
C LEU A 3 -2.87 -16.48 -13.50
N TYR A 4 -1.61 -16.72 -13.15
CA TYR A 4 -1.03 -16.31 -11.88
C TYR A 4 -0.43 -14.92 -12.02
N PRO A 5 -0.83 -13.94 -11.22
CA PRO A 5 -0.29 -12.60 -11.30
C PRO A 5 1.18 -12.59 -10.90
N ARG A 6 1.98 -11.75 -11.56
CA ARG A 6 3.40 -11.56 -11.29
C ARG A 6 3.67 -10.29 -10.52
N PHE A 7 2.88 -9.25 -10.78
CA PHE A 7 3.09 -7.90 -10.26
C PHE A 7 1.82 -7.38 -9.61
N LEU A 8 1.86 -7.18 -8.30
CA LEU A 8 0.76 -6.58 -7.53
C LEU A 8 1.19 -5.22 -6.99
N LEU A 9 0.55 -4.15 -7.41
CA LEU A 9 0.74 -2.84 -6.80
C LEU A 9 -0.23 -2.69 -5.62
N LEU A 10 0.32 -2.53 -4.42
CA LEU A 10 -0.47 -2.32 -3.22
C LEU A 10 -0.62 -0.82 -2.94
N ASP A 11 -1.87 -0.42 -2.75
CA ASP A 11 -2.23 0.95 -2.38
C ASP A 11 -1.71 1.32 -0.98
N THR A 12 -1.58 2.60 -0.72
CA THR A 12 -1.13 3.19 0.55
C THR A 12 -1.88 2.62 1.75
N ASN A 13 -3.22 2.48 1.65
CA ASN A 13 -4.05 1.96 2.74
C ASN A 13 -3.70 0.50 3.10
N VAL A 14 -3.36 -0.33 2.12
CA VAL A 14 -2.97 -1.74 2.33
C VAL A 14 -1.63 -1.82 3.06
N TRP A 15 -0.65 -0.97 2.70
CA TRP A 15 0.63 -0.90 3.40
C TRP A 15 0.48 -0.39 4.82
N ILE A 16 -0.34 0.65 5.06
CA ILE A 16 -0.61 1.14 6.41
C ILE A 16 -1.24 0.04 7.26
N GLU A 17 -2.21 -0.70 6.75
CA GLU A 17 -2.83 -1.82 7.45
C GLU A 17 -1.84 -2.96 7.73
N ASN A 18 -0.93 -3.24 6.80
CA ASN A 18 0.11 -4.25 6.97
C ASN A 18 0.99 -3.95 8.20
N TYR A 19 1.38 -2.69 8.39
CA TYR A 19 2.28 -2.31 9.49
C TYR A 19 1.57 -2.05 10.81
N ILE A 20 0.46 -1.31 10.81
CA ILE A 20 -0.15 -0.80 12.03
C ILE A 20 -1.62 -1.17 12.22
N GLY A 21 -2.24 -1.85 11.28
CA GLY A 21 -3.64 -2.23 11.37
C GLY A 21 -3.91 -3.26 12.47
N GLU A 22 -5.01 -3.09 13.19
CA GLU A 22 -5.47 -4.02 14.25
C GLU A 22 -6.80 -4.68 13.87
N ARG A 23 -7.41 -4.32 12.74
CA ARG A 23 -8.73 -4.78 12.29
C ARG A 23 -8.62 -6.00 11.37
N ALA A 24 -9.76 -6.59 11.06
CA ALA A 24 -9.86 -7.73 10.15
C ALA A 24 -9.23 -7.47 8.75
N LEU A 25 -9.31 -6.23 8.25
CA LEU A 25 -8.65 -5.82 7.00
C LEU A 25 -7.13 -5.95 7.10
N ALA A 26 -6.54 -5.55 8.22
CA ALA A 26 -5.11 -5.67 8.46
C ALA A 26 -4.64 -7.13 8.45
N THR A 27 -5.43 -8.04 8.98
CA THR A 27 -5.13 -9.48 8.92
C THR A 27 -5.06 -9.96 7.48
N LYS A 28 -5.96 -9.50 6.61
CA LYS A 28 -5.96 -9.86 5.19
C LYS A 28 -4.82 -9.20 4.42
N SER A 29 -4.49 -7.94 4.73
CA SER A 29 -3.36 -7.24 4.12
C SER A 29 -2.03 -7.94 4.45
N ARG A 30 -1.80 -8.31 5.71
CA ARG A 30 -0.61 -9.08 6.14
C ARG A 30 -0.55 -10.45 5.48
N ALA A 31 -1.64 -11.20 5.52
CA ALA A 31 -1.70 -12.52 4.91
C ALA A 31 -1.40 -12.48 3.41
N LEU A 32 -1.86 -11.44 2.69
CA LEU A 32 -1.53 -11.26 1.29
C LEU A 32 -0.04 -10.98 1.08
N VAL A 33 0.53 -10.06 1.86
CA VAL A 33 1.97 -9.73 1.77
C VAL A 33 2.82 -10.97 2.04
N ASP A 34 2.53 -11.70 3.11
CA ASP A 34 3.25 -12.93 3.48
C ASP A 34 3.12 -13.98 2.37
N TYR A 35 1.92 -14.18 1.84
CA TYR A 35 1.68 -15.13 0.74
C TYR A 35 2.50 -14.75 -0.51
N CYS A 36 2.51 -13.47 -0.89
CA CYS A 36 3.25 -13.02 -2.05
C CYS A 36 4.76 -13.23 -1.90
N ILE A 37 5.31 -12.96 -0.71
CA ILE A 37 6.72 -13.19 -0.41
C ILE A 37 7.04 -14.68 -0.49
N GLU A 38 6.21 -15.56 0.08
CA GLU A 38 6.41 -17.00 0.08
C GLU A 38 6.34 -17.62 -1.32
N HIS A 39 5.52 -17.05 -2.21
CA HIS A 39 5.28 -17.55 -3.57
C HIS A 39 5.99 -16.75 -4.68
N GLU A 40 6.93 -15.89 -4.29
CA GLU A 40 7.73 -15.07 -5.23
C GLU A 40 6.89 -14.20 -6.18
N ILE A 41 5.72 -13.72 -5.71
CA ILE A 41 4.92 -12.72 -6.42
C ILE A 41 5.51 -11.34 -6.11
N GLU A 42 5.85 -10.58 -7.13
CA GLU A 42 6.48 -9.28 -6.96
C GLU A 42 5.49 -8.23 -6.47
N LEU A 43 5.75 -7.70 -5.27
CA LEU A 43 5.01 -6.60 -4.69
C LEU A 43 5.60 -5.26 -5.13
N LEU A 44 4.71 -4.33 -5.49
CA LEU A 44 5.06 -2.99 -5.92
C LEU A 44 4.50 -1.96 -4.95
N VAL A 45 5.25 -0.89 -4.71
CA VAL A 45 4.81 0.29 -3.97
C VAL A 45 5.09 1.55 -4.76
N SER A 46 4.12 2.47 -4.85
CA SER A 46 4.35 3.78 -5.45
C SER A 46 5.25 4.65 -4.55
N ALA A 47 6.17 5.38 -5.16
CA ALA A 47 7.00 6.34 -4.43
C ALA A 47 6.17 7.41 -3.70
N SER A 48 4.99 7.77 -4.21
CA SER A 48 4.05 8.68 -3.54
C SER A 48 3.54 8.13 -2.21
N SER A 49 3.37 6.81 -2.10
CA SER A 49 2.85 6.15 -0.90
C SER A 49 3.80 6.15 0.28
N LEU A 50 5.13 6.15 0.05
CA LEU A 50 6.12 6.00 1.13
C LEU A 50 6.01 7.08 2.19
N LYS A 51 5.82 8.33 1.79
CA LYS A 51 5.65 9.45 2.71
C LYS A 51 4.42 9.25 3.60
N ASP A 52 3.31 8.83 3.01
CA ASP A 52 2.04 8.69 3.74
C ASP A 52 2.06 7.47 4.66
N VAL A 53 2.69 6.37 4.26
CA VAL A 53 2.96 5.23 5.15
C VAL A 53 3.79 5.67 6.35
N TYR A 54 4.91 6.37 6.14
CA TYR A 54 5.78 6.87 7.21
C TYR A 54 5.02 7.74 8.23
N TYR A 55 4.31 8.76 7.74
CA TYR A 55 3.60 9.68 8.63
C TYR A 55 2.41 9.02 9.34
N ASN A 56 1.72 8.09 8.70
CA ASN A 56 0.62 7.36 9.32
C ASN A 56 1.10 6.43 10.42
N ILE A 57 2.22 5.72 10.23
CA ILE A 57 2.84 4.90 11.29
C ILE A 57 3.17 5.77 12.51
N GLY A 58 3.90 6.87 12.31
CA GLY A 58 4.26 7.77 13.40
C GLY A 58 3.06 8.37 14.12
N ARG A 59 2.03 8.77 13.37
CA ARG A 59 0.79 9.32 13.95
C ARG A 59 0.01 8.28 14.76
N TYR A 60 -0.10 7.07 14.26
CA TYR A 60 -0.77 5.96 14.94
C TYR A 60 -0.07 5.63 16.27
N LEU A 61 1.24 5.44 16.25
CA LEU A 61 2.01 5.11 17.45
C LEU A 61 1.91 6.20 18.53
N LYS A 62 1.97 7.47 18.13
CA LYS A 62 1.76 8.61 19.05
C LYS A 62 0.33 8.63 19.62
N ALA A 63 -0.68 8.36 18.81
CA ALA A 63 -2.07 8.32 19.25
C ALA A 63 -2.32 7.17 20.24
N ARG A 64 -1.77 5.99 19.94
CA ARG A 64 -1.85 4.81 20.82
C ARG A 64 -1.19 5.07 22.18
N ALA A 65 0.03 5.61 22.19
CA ALA A 65 0.74 5.95 23.40
C ALA A 65 -0.06 6.91 24.29
N ARG A 66 -0.67 7.96 23.71
CA ARG A 66 -1.55 8.88 24.44
C ARG A 66 -2.79 8.19 25.00
N ALA A 67 -3.41 7.28 24.26
CA ALA A 67 -4.56 6.52 24.71
C ALA A 67 -4.22 5.59 25.89
N GLU A 68 -2.98 5.11 25.95
CA GLU A 68 -2.43 4.31 27.06
C GLU A 68 -1.97 5.18 28.26
N GLY A 69 -2.13 6.51 28.17
CA GLY A 69 -1.76 7.45 29.24
C GLY A 69 -0.28 7.85 29.25
N ASN A 70 0.48 7.54 28.19
CA ASN A 70 1.87 7.90 28.08
C ASN A 70 2.03 9.36 27.59
N GLU A 71 2.97 10.07 28.18
CA GLU A 71 3.41 11.38 27.68
C GLU A 71 4.37 11.21 26.51
N ILE A 72 4.17 12.01 25.46
CA ILE A 72 5.07 12.03 24.29
C ILE A 72 6.25 12.95 24.60
N THR A 73 7.26 12.40 25.26
CA THR A 73 8.54 13.08 25.48
C THR A 73 9.36 13.14 24.17
N GLU A 74 10.39 13.97 24.13
CA GLU A 74 11.27 14.08 22.97
C GLU A 74 11.97 12.74 22.66
N SER A 75 12.43 12.01 23.66
CA SER A 75 13.03 10.69 23.50
C SER A 75 12.03 9.66 22.96
N PHE A 76 10.79 9.72 23.43
CA PHE A 76 9.73 8.82 22.93
C PHE A 76 9.34 9.14 21.49
N ALA A 77 9.25 10.43 21.14
CA ALA A 77 9.01 10.86 19.76
C ALA A 77 10.13 10.38 18.81
N SER A 78 11.39 10.49 19.24
CA SER A 78 12.54 10.00 18.47
C SER A 78 12.51 8.48 18.28
N ALA A 79 12.11 7.71 19.30
CA ALA A 79 11.94 6.27 19.17
C ALA A 79 10.85 5.90 18.14
N ILE A 80 9.72 6.60 18.16
CA ILE A 80 8.65 6.42 17.16
C ILE A 80 9.16 6.70 15.74
N GLU A 81 9.94 7.75 15.55
CA GLU A 81 10.53 8.08 14.26
C GLU A 81 11.47 6.99 13.76
N GLN A 82 12.28 6.40 14.65
CA GLN A 82 13.16 5.28 14.33
C GLN A 82 12.37 4.03 13.91
N ILE A 83 11.24 3.74 14.58
CA ILE A 83 10.35 2.64 14.19
C ILE A 83 9.79 2.90 12.79
N ALA A 84 9.20 4.07 12.55
CA ALA A 84 8.64 4.41 11.25
C ALA A 84 9.67 4.35 10.12
N TRP A 85 10.91 4.82 10.36
CA TRP A 85 12.01 4.67 9.41
C TRP A 85 12.44 3.21 9.21
N GLY A 86 12.40 2.40 10.26
CA GLY A 86 12.66 0.96 10.17
C GLY A 86 11.68 0.26 9.25
N ASP A 87 10.39 0.58 9.38
CA ASP A 87 9.32 0.02 8.55
C ASP A 87 9.47 0.45 7.09
N ILE A 88 9.78 1.73 6.82
CA ILE A 88 10.04 2.23 5.46
C ILE A 88 11.27 1.55 4.83
N ARG A 89 12.36 1.36 5.58
CA ARG A 89 13.52 0.62 5.07
C ARG A 89 13.17 -0.82 4.74
N ASN A 90 12.45 -1.49 5.62
CA ASN A 90 11.99 -2.84 5.39
C ASN A 90 11.15 -2.92 4.11
N LEU A 91 10.23 -1.96 3.91
CA LEU A 91 9.44 -1.87 2.70
C LEU A 91 10.32 -1.71 1.46
N MET A 92 11.27 -0.78 1.47
CA MET A 92 12.16 -0.51 0.33
C MET A 92 13.14 -1.66 0.01
N GLU A 93 13.48 -2.48 1.00
CA GLU A 93 14.38 -3.63 0.83
C GLU A 93 13.67 -4.87 0.27
N ASN A 94 12.37 -5.00 0.52
CA ASN A 94 11.61 -6.21 0.20
C ASN A 94 10.57 -6.02 -0.92
N VAL A 95 10.36 -4.79 -1.38
CA VAL A 95 9.31 -4.45 -2.34
C VAL A 95 9.88 -3.57 -3.45
N THR A 96 9.45 -3.79 -4.68
CA THR A 96 9.90 -2.98 -5.81
C THR A 96 9.24 -1.60 -5.78
N LEU A 97 10.07 -0.56 -5.68
CA LEU A 97 9.62 0.82 -5.70
C LEU A 97 9.32 1.27 -7.14
N VAL A 98 8.09 1.67 -7.40
CA VAL A 98 7.69 2.33 -8.64
C VAL A 98 8.00 3.83 -8.50
N PRO A 99 8.99 4.35 -9.23
CA PRO A 99 9.38 5.75 -9.11
C PRO A 99 8.28 6.67 -9.63
N LEU A 100 8.30 7.92 -9.18
CA LEU A 100 7.39 8.97 -9.63
C LEU A 100 8.16 9.93 -10.53
N ASP A 101 7.63 10.20 -11.73
CA ASP A 101 8.19 11.18 -12.64
C ASP A 101 7.11 12.07 -13.28
N THR A 102 7.54 12.98 -14.16
CA THR A 102 6.63 13.94 -14.80
C THR A 102 5.51 13.26 -15.59
N SER A 103 5.75 12.08 -16.18
CA SER A 103 4.73 11.37 -16.97
C SER A 103 3.58 10.89 -16.10
N ASP A 104 3.85 10.54 -14.84
CA ASP A 104 2.82 10.07 -13.91
C ASP A 104 1.81 11.18 -13.58
N PHE A 105 2.26 12.44 -13.52
CA PHE A 105 1.38 13.58 -13.32
C PHE A 105 0.47 13.85 -14.53
N PHE A 106 0.96 13.64 -15.74
CA PHE A 106 0.14 13.72 -16.96
C PHE A 106 -0.86 12.57 -17.03
N GLU A 107 -0.44 11.37 -16.69
CA GLU A 107 -1.32 10.19 -16.62
C GLU A 107 -2.40 10.36 -15.55
N ALA A 108 -2.04 10.76 -14.34
CA ALA A 108 -2.96 11.05 -13.26
C ALA A 108 -4.05 12.06 -13.66
N ARG A 109 -3.67 13.09 -14.45
CA ARG A 109 -4.63 14.06 -14.98
C ARG A 109 -5.70 13.42 -15.86
N CYS A 110 -5.39 12.32 -16.57
CA CYS A 110 -6.36 11.60 -17.38
C CYS A 110 -7.42 10.89 -16.53
N PHE A 111 -7.11 10.57 -15.28
CA PHE A 111 -8.03 9.92 -14.34
C PHE A 111 -8.92 10.89 -13.57
N TYR A 112 -8.61 12.19 -13.56
CA TYR A 112 -9.31 13.21 -12.79
C TYR A 112 -10.82 13.22 -13.01
N GLU A 113 -11.30 13.06 -14.23
CA GLU A 113 -12.73 13.05 -14.54
C GLU A 113 -13.45 11.83 -13.94
N VAL A 114 -12.72 10.75 -13.69
CA VAL A 114 -13.27 9.51 -13.12
C VAL A 114 -13.23 9.54 -11.60
N HIS A 115 -12.10 9.99 -11.02
CA HIS A 115 -11.83 9.74 -9.61
C HIS A 115 -11.80 11.02 -8.75
N ARG A 116 -11.28 12.13 -9.28
CA ARG A 116 -11.14 13.44 -8.62
C ARG A 116 -10.40 13.39 -7.27
N ASP A 117 -9.48 12.44 -7.15
CA ASP A 117 -8.58 12.33 -6.01
C ASP A 117 -7.15 12.20 -6.55
N PHE A 118 -6.34 13.22 -6.30
CA PHE A 118 -5.01 13.32 -6.89
C PHE A 118 -4.06 12.23 -6.39
N GLU A 119 -4.20 11.83 -5.13
CA GLU A 119 -3.37 10.77 -4.55
C GLU A 119 -3.70 9.42 -5.20
N ASP A 120 -4.97 9.09 -5.31
CA ASP A 120 -5.45 7.88 -5.97
C ASP A 120 -5.08 7.88 -7.46
N ASP A 121 -5.20 9.02 -8.13
CA ASP A 121 -4.83 9.17 -9.54
C ASP A 121 -3.33 8.91 -9.77
N LEU A 122 -2.45 9.30 -8.84
CA LEU A 122 -1.02 8.96 -8.88
C LEU A 122 -0.77 7.46 -8.64
N ILE A 123 -1.53 6.81 -7.76
CA ILE A 123 -1.46 5.36 -7.57
C ILE A 123 -1.86 4.62 -8.85
N LEU A 124 -2.93 5.07 -9.51
CA LEU A 124 -3.36 4.51 -10.79
C LEU A 124 -2.30 4.69 -11.88
N ALA A 125 -1.69 5.87 -11.97
CA ALA A 125 -0.60 6.13 -12.91
C ALA A 125 0.60 5.19 -12.65
N ALA A 126 0.96 4.98 -11.39
CA ALA A 126 2.01 4.04 -11.00
C ALA A 126 1.66 2.59 -11.40
N ALA A 127 0.40 2.16 -11.22
CA ALA A 127 -0.05 0.83 -11.62
C ALA A 127 0.04 0.61 -13.13
N VAL A 128 -0.40 1.60 -13.93
CA VAL A 128 -0.31 1.57 -15.40
C VAL A 128 1.15 1.51 -15.85
N ARG A 129 1.99 2.39 -15.32
CA ARG A 129 3.40 2.48 -15.67
C ARG A 129 4.18 1.21 -15.35
N ALA A 130 3.95 0.65 -14.17
CA ALA A 130 4.58 -0.59 -13.74
C ALA A 130 4.00 -1.83 -14.43
N LYS A 131 2.92 -1.68 -15.21
CA LYS A 131 2.16 -2.79 -15.79
C LYS A 131 1.77 -3.82 -14.73
N ALA A 132 1.32 -3.33 -13.57
CA ALA A 132 0.82 -4.18 -12.52
C ALA A 132 -0.34 -5.03 -13.05
N ASP A 133 -0.34 -6.31 -12.71
CA ASP A 133 -1.44 -7.21 -13.08
C ASP A 133 -2.71 -6.82 -12.33
N TYR A 134 -2.55 -6.41 -11.07
CA TYR A 134 -3.63 -5.89 -10.23
C TYR A 134 -3.16 -4.74 -9.34
N LEU A 135 -4.06 -3.79 -9.13
CA LEU A 135 -4.01 -2.84 -8.03
C LEU A 135 -4.76 -3.43 -6.84
N ILE A 136 -4.12 -3.49 -5.68
CA ILE A 136 -4.71 -4.02 -4.46
C ILE A 136 -5.06 -2.87 -3.52
N THR A 137 -6.34 -2.74 -3.18
CA THR A 137 -6.83 -1.64 -2.34
C THR A 137 -8.05 -2.04 -1.53
N ASN A 138 -8.30 -1.33 -0.42
CA ASN A 138 -9.57 -1.37 0.32
C ASN A 138 -10.45 -0.14 0.04
N ASP A 139 -10.01 0.77 -0.84
CA ASP A 139 -10.81 1.93 -1.22
C ASP A 139 -11.94 1.55 -2.16
N LYS A 140 -13.17 1.85 -1.75
CA LYS A 140 -14.39 1.48 -2.50
C LYS A 140 -14.53 2.22 -3.84
N LYS A 141 -13.97 3.42 -3.96
CA LYS A 141 -14.03 4.18 -5.22
C LYS A 141 -13.06 3.57 -6.23
N LEU A 142 -11.83 3.25 -5.80
CA LEU A 142 -10.87 2.56 -6.64
C LEU A 142 -11.39 1.20 -7.10
N LEU A 143 -11.99 0.41 -6.19
CA LEU A 143 -12.60 -0.89 -6.53
C LEU A 143 -13.73 -0.77 -7.55
N ALA A 144 -14.51 0.33 -7.51
CA ALA A 144 -15.67 0.51 -8.39
C ALA A 144 -15.31 1.15 -9.76
N HIS A 145 -14.28 1.98 -9.82
CA HIS A 145 -14.06 2.89 -10.95
C HIS A 145 -12.64 2.91 -11.51
N ALA A 146 -11.68 2.15 -10.92
CA ALA A 146 -10.32 2.13 -11.44
C ALA A 146 -10.27 1.59 -12.89
N PRO A 147 -9.49 2.21 -13.77
CA PRO A 147 -9.31 1.75 -15.15
C PRO A 147 -8.37 0.53 -15.26
N VAL A 148 -7.83 0.05 -14.16
CA VAL A 148 -6.98 -1.13 -14.06
C VAL A 148 -7.69 -2.23 -13.27
N ALA A 149 -7.28 -3.49 -13.44
CA ALA A 149 -7.82 -4.58 -12.65
C ALA A 149 -7.53 -4.36 -11.16
N THR A 150 -8.57 -4.32 -10.35
CA THR A 150 -8.47 -3.93 -8.93
C THR A 150 -9.21 -4.91 -8.05
N LEU A 151 -8.56 -5.38 -6.98
CA LEU A 151 -9.11 -6.31 -6.01
C LEU A 151 -8.80 -5.86 -4.58
N THR A 152 -9.60 -6.36 -3.63
CA THR A 152 -9.23 -6.26 -2.21
C THR A 152 -8.15 -7.28 -1.85
N PRO A 153 -7.40 -7.08 -0.75
CA PRO A 153 -6.48 -8.11 -0.26
C PRO A 153 -7.15 -9.48 -0.05
N ALA A 154 -8.40 -9.49 0.43
CA ALA A 154 -9.16 -10.72 0.67
C ALA A 154 -9.53 -11.44 -0.64
N ASP A 155 -9.98 -10.69 -1.64
CA ASP A 155 -10.36 -11.26 -2.94
C ASP A 155 -9.12 -11.77 -3.69
N MET A 156 -8.00 -11.03 -3.61
CA MET A 156 -6.74 -11.48 -4.20
C MET A 156 -6.24 -12.77 -3.55
N LEU A 157 -6.27 -12.89 -2.21
CA LEU A 157 -5.93 -14.14 -1.53
C LEU A 157 -6.78 -15.30 -2.02
N THR A 158 -8.10 -15.10 -2.11
CA THR A 158 -9.03 -16.14 -2.61
C THR A 158 -8.67 -16.56 -4.03
N LEU A 159 -8.31 -15.61 -4.89
CA LEU A 159 -7.89 -15.88 -6.26
C LEU A 159 -6.60 -16.70 -6.29
N LEU A 160 -5.60 -16.33 -5.49
CA LEU A 160 -4.32 -17.00 -5.42
C LEU A 160 -4.43 -18.42 -4.87
N GLU A 161 -5.17 -18.61 -3.78
CA GLU A 161 -5.41 -19.92 -3.16
C GLU A 161 -6.22 -20.86 -4.07
N GLY A 162 -7.12 -20.32 -4.88
CA GLY A 162 -7.90 -21.09 -5.83
C GLY A 162 -7.14 -21.60 -7.05
N HIS A 163 -5.90 -21.12 -7.25
CA HIS A 163 -5.02 -21.53 -8.36
C HIS A 163 -3.77 -22.31 -7.87
N ALA A 164 -3.61 -22.47 -6.55
CA ALA A 164 -2.57 -23.28 -5.92
C ALA A 164 -3.04 -24.74 -5.81
#